data_9f2b6a5dc6ed7154d011191435a80760
#
_entry.id   9f2b6a5dc6ed7154d011191435a80760
#
_cell.length_a   1.000
_cell.length_b   1.000
_cell.length_c   1.000
_cell.angle_alpha   90.00
_cell.angle_beta   90.00
_cell.angle_gamma   90.00
#
_symmetry.space_group_name_H-M   'P 1'
#
loop_
_entity.id
_entity.type
_entity.pdbx_description
1 polymer ?
#
loop_
_entity_poly.entity_id
_entity_poly.type
_entity_poly.pdbx_seq_one_letter_code
_entity_poly.pdbx_strand_id
1 'polypeptide(L)'
;VRCVGDSHADKAIKRMGCESCKDVKNEALAANGFCSYTCAGLGDCVNACRYDAIKVKDGIAVVDSDKCVGCGDCFRACPREKIIMAPYIGVKQVACTTHLWPPEKRMEVCGAGCIACGDCIYNCPSEAISIDGGTPFIDYEKCVNCGACTYVCSRGLIKERVVPEYNYLQREAMAADK
;
A
#
# COMPACT_ATOMS: atom_id res chain seq x y z
N VAL A 1 1.84 -2.46 -1.93
CA VAL A 1 1.96 -1.66 -0.69
C VAL A 1 0.92 -0.54 -0.71
N ARG A 2 0.22 -0.33 0.39
CA ARG A 2 -0.85 0.68 0.51
C ARG A 2 -0.36 1.93 1.26
N CYS A 3 0.70 2.52 0.77
CA CYS A 3 1.22 3.82 1.23
C CYS A 3 2.02 4.43 0.08
N VAL A 4 1.75 5.69 -0.25
CA VAL A 4 2.54 6.45 -1.23
C VAL A 4 3.61 7.30 -0.55
N GLY A 5 3.52 7.41 0.77
CA GLY A 5 4.48 8.10 1.62
C GLY A 5 4.53 9.60 1.44
N ASP A 6 4.99 10.23 2.51
CA ASP A 6 5.56 11.54 2.49
C ASP A 6 7.03 11.35 2.92
N SER A 7 7.99 11.83 2.12
CA SER A 7 9.43 11.66 2.35
C SER A 7 9.92 12.20 3.71
N HIS A 8 9.06 12.90 4.43
CA HIS A 8 9.38 13.48 5.73
C HIS A 8 9.24 12.47 6.89
N ALA A 9 8.34 11.50 6.79
CA ALA A 9 8.11 10.52 7.87
C ALA A 9 9.30 9.60 8.10
N ASP A 10 10.03 9.21 7.05
CA ASP A 10 11.21 8.35 7.14
C ASP A 10 12.35 9.04 7.93
N LYS A 11 12.53 10.35 7.75
CA LYS A 11 13.52 11.13 8.50
C LYS A 11 13.19 11.20 9.99
N ALA A 12 11.90 11.36 10.32
CA ALA A 12 11.45 11.37 11.70
C ALA A 12 11.65 10.00 12.37
N ILE A 13 11.29 8.92 11.70
CA ILE A 13 11.44 7.55 12.18
C ILE A 13 12.91 7.21 12.44
N LYS A 14 13.81 7.62 11.55
CA LYS A 14 15.26 7.48 11.75
C LYS A 14 15.76 8.24 12.99
N ARG A 15 15.25 9.46 13.23
CA ARG A 15 15.60 10.24 14.43
C ARG A 15 15.09 9.62 15.73
N MET A 16 14.00 8.83 15.67
CA MET A 16 13.47 8.11 16.82
C MET A 16 14.33 6.89 17.21
N GLY A 17 15.37 6.54 16.44
CA GLY A 17 16.25 5.41 16.71
C GLY A 17 15.57 4.04 16.59
N CYS A 18 14.46 3.94 15.86
CA CYS A 18 13.79 2.67 15.63
C CYS A 18 14.58 1.79 14.66
N GLU A 19 14.82 0.55 15.00
CA GLU A 19 15.54 -0.43 14.17
C GLU A 19 14.59 -1.33 13.36
N SER A 20 13.36 -1.51 13.83
CA SER A 20 12.34 -2.34 13.21
C SER A 20 11.01 -1.59 13.09
N CYS A 21 10.20 -1.95 12.09
CA CYS A 21 8.88 -1.34 11.87
C CYS A 21 7.93 -1.52 13.06
N LYS A 22 8.11 -2.56 13.89
CA LYS A 22 7.34 -2.80 15.11
C LYS A 22 7.65 -1.82 16.24
N ASP A 23 8.85 -1.20 16.21
CA ASP A 23 9.27 -0.26 17.25
C ASP A 23 8.62 1.11 17.05
N VAL A 24 8.12 1.39 15.87
CA VAL A 24 7.50 2.67 15.50
C VAL A 24 6.10 2.78 16.10
N LYS A 25 5.93 3.60 17.12
CA LYS A 25 4.65 3.84 17.78
C LYS A 25 3.80 4.85 17.02
N ASN A 26 2.51 4.57 16.87
CA ASN A 26 1.57 5.45 16.20
C ASN A 26 1.43 6.81 16.90
N GLU A 27 1.43 6.80 18.22
CA GLU A 27 1.34 7.99 19.07
C GLU A 27 2.55 8.90 18.89
N ALA A 28 3.75 8.32 18.74
CA ALA A 28 4.97 9.08 18.48
C ALA A 28 4.95 9.73 17.10
N LEU A 29 4.41 9.06 16.09
CA LEU A 29 4.23 9.65 14.77
C LEU A 29 3.23 10.81 14.81
N ALA A 30 2.06 10.61 15.45
CA ALA A 30 1.03 11.62 15.58
C ALA A 30 1.56 12.86 16.34
N ALA A 31 2.29 12.66 17.44
CA ALA A 31 2.88 13.75 18.22
C ALA A 31 3.90 14.59 17.44
N ASN A 32 4.52 14.01 16.41
CA ASN A 32 5.44 14.69 15.50
C ASN A 32 4.78 15.19 14.20
N GLY A 33 3.45 15.19 14.12
CA GLY A 33 2.71 15.68 12.95
C GLY A 33 2.74 14.78 11.72
N PHE A 34 3.06 13.48 11.89
CA PHE A 34 3.09 12.51 10.79
C PHE A 34 1.88 11.57 10.81
N CYS A 35 1.59 11.01 9.65
CA CYS A 35 0.54 10.02 9.52
C CYS A 35 0.85 8.78 10.36
N SER A 36 0.00 8.49 11.35
CA SER A 36 0.12 7.29 12.20
C SER A 36 0.02 5.97 11.41
N TYR A 37 -0.52 6.05 10.20
CA TYR A 37 -0.70 4.91 9.31
C TYR A 37 0.35 4.83 8.20
N THR A 38 1.46 5.56 8.30
CA THR A 38 2.52 5.51 7.28
C THR A 38 3.27 4.18 7.26
N CYS A 39 3.87 3.84 6.12
CA CYS A 39 4.93 2.83 6.09
C CYS A 39 6.12 3.34 6.89
N ALA A 40 6.69 2.51 7.77
CA ALA A 40 7.86 2.91 8.55
C ALA A 40 9.17 2.89 7.75
N GLY A 41 9.22 2.14 6.65
CA GLY A 41 10.38 2.10 5.77
C GLY A 41 11.64 1.45 6.37
N LEU A 42 11.53 0.69 7.47
CA LEU A 42 12.69 0.09 8.15
C LEU A 42 13.06 -1.31 7.64
N GLY A 43 12.26 -1.86 6.68
CA GLY A 43 12.68 -3.03 5.92
C GLY A 43 12.34 -4.40 6.50
N ASP A 44 11.48 -4.54 7.53
CA ASP A 44 11.06 -5.86 8.04
C ASP A 44 10.50 -6.75 6.93
N CYS A 45 9.75 -6.17 5.99
CA CYS A 45 9.24 -6.88 4.82
C CYS A 45 10.33 -7.23 3.80
N VAL A 46 11.40 -6.45 3.73
CA VAL A 46 12.57 -6.73 2.87
C VAL A 46 13.30 -7.95 3.41
N ASN A 47 13.58 -7.95 4.73
CA ASN A 47 14.27 -9.06 5.40
C ASN A 47 13.47 -10.38 5.33
N ALA A 48 12.14 -10.30 5.28
CA ALA A 48 11.28 -11.46 5.13
C ALA A 48 11.19 -11.98 3.69
N CYS A 49 11.65 -11.23 2.69
CA CYS A 49 11.51 -11.58 1.28
C CYS A 49 12.68 -12.44 0.81
N ARG A 50 12.45 -13.73 0.62
CA ARG A 50 13.46 -14.70 0.11
C ARG A 50 13.79 -14.52 -1.38
N TYR A 51 13.02 -13.70 -2.10
CA TYR A 51 13.12 -13.54 -3.55
C TYR A 51 13.73 -12.19 -3.95
N ASP A 52 14.24 -11.41 -3.00
CA ASP A 52 14.75 -10.04 -3.23
C ASP A 52 13.77 -9.17 -4.06
N ALA A 53 12.48 -9.40 -3.86
CA ALA A 53 11.41 -8.74 -4.60
C ALA A 53 10.92 -7.44 -3.91
N ILE A 54 11.51 -7.04 -2.79
CA ILE A 54 11.08 -5.85 -2.05
C ILE A 54 12.30 -5.00 -1.72
N LYS A 55 12.14 -3.69 -1.96
CA LYS A 55 13.14 -2.67 -1.57
C LYS A 55 12.44 -1.51 -0.89
N VAL A 56 13.15 -0.80 -0.03
CA VAL A 56 12.70 0.48 0.49
C VAL A 56 13.24 1.59 -0.41
N LYS A 57 12.34 2.38 -0.99
CA LYS A 57 12.65 3.59 -1.76
C LYS A 57 11.91 4.77 -1.14
N ASP A 58 12.60 5.86 -0.90
CA ASP A 58 12.03 7.09 -0.31
C ASP A 58 11.21 6.83 0.97
N GLY A 59 11.70 5.92 1.83
CA GLY A 59 11.03 5.54 3.08
C GLY A 59 9.82 4.62 2.93
N ILE A 60 9.52 4.13 1.74
CA ILE A 60 8.36 3.26 1.46
C ILE A 60 8.82 1.95 0.85
N ALA A 61 8.22 0.85 1.30
CA ALA A 61 8.44 -0.45 0.68
C ALA A 61 7.84 -0.48 -0.74
N VAL A 62 8.62 -0.93 -1.69
CA VAL A 62 8.22 -1.10 -3.10
C VAL A 62 8.45 -2.55 -3.49
N VAL A 63 7.43 -3.17 -4.05
CA VAL A 63 7.48 -4.56 -4.53
C VAL A 63 7.82 -4.57 -6.02
N ASP A 64 8.82 -5.32 -6.37
CA ASP A 64 9.17 -5.65 -7.74
C ASP A 64 8.26 -6.81 -8.20
N SER A 65 7.35 -6.53 -9.12
CA SER A 65 6.37 -7.51 -9.61
C SER A 65 7.00 -8.63 -10.41
N ASP A 66 8.16 -8.39 -11.03
CA ASP A 66 8.84 -9.38 -11.88
C ASP A 66 9.51 -10.46 -11.04
N LYS A 67 9.91 -10.10 -9.81
CA LYS A 67 10.53 -11.02 -8.86
C LYS A 67 9.54 -11.61 -7.87
N CYS A 68 8.36 -10.98 -7.69
CA CYS A 68 7.41 -11.35 -6.66
C CYS A 68 6.62 -12.61 -7.02
N VAL A 69 6.78 -13.67 -6.26
CA VAL A 69 6.05 -14.94 -6.43
C VAL A 69 4.73 -15.02 -5.64
N GLY A 70 4.36 -13.98 -4.89
CA GLY A 70 3.10 -13.94 -4.14
C GLY A 70 3.06 -14.85 -2.90
N CYS A 71 4.20 -15.20 -2.29
CA CYS A 71 4.26 -16.11 -1.13
C CYS A 71 3.62 -15.56 0.16
N GLY A 72 3.44 -14.24 0.27
CA GLY A 72 2.82 -13.58 1.42
C GLY A 72 3.74 -13.37 2.64
N ASP A 73 5.02 -13.73 2.60
CA ASP A 73 5.94 -13.57 3.74
C ASP A 73 6.03 -12.10 4.19
N CYS A 74 6.14 -11.17 3.25
CA CYS A 74 6.15 -9.74 3.52
C CYS A 74 4.83 -9.19 4.09
N PHE A 75 3.69 -9.78 3.69
CA PHE A 75 2.39 -9.45 4.26
C PHE A 75 2.33 -9.82 5.74
N ARG A 76 2.78 -11.05 6.09
CA ARG A 76 2.83 -11.52 7.48
C ARG A 76 3.84 -10.76 8.34
N ALA A 77 4.95 -10.34 7.74
CA ALA A 77 6.03 -9.63 8.43
C ALA A 77 5.74 -8.14 8.65
N CYS A 78 4.73 -7.56 8.00
CA CYS A 78 4.45 -6.13 8.11
C CYS A 78 3.62 -5.80 9.36
N PRO A 79 4.21 -5.28 10.47
CA PRO A 79 3.47 -4.99 11.70
C PRO A 79 2.53 -3.80 11.55
N ARG A 80 2.61 -3.08 10.43
CA ARG A 80 1.81 -1.89 10.13
C ARG A 80 0.73 -2.15 9.08
N GLU A 81 0.56 -3.40 8.64
CA GLU A 81 -0.48 -3.83 7.69
C GLU A 81 -0.48 -3.02 6.38
N LYS A 82 0.70 -2.61 5.89
CA LYS A 82 0.80 -1.82 4.66
C LYS A 82 0.87 -2.68 3.40
N ILE A 83 1.06 -3.97 3.54
CA ILE A 83 1.12 -4.90 2.43
C ILE A 83 -0.18 -5.71 2.42
N ILE A 84 -0.81 -5.81 1.28
CA ILE A 84 -1.99 -6.64 1.07
C ILE A 84 -1.69 -7.66 -0.02
N MET A 85 -2.35 -8.80 0.07
CA MET A 85 -2.45 -9.73 -1.03
C MET A 85 -3.58 -9.26 -1.94
N ALA A 86 -3.33 -9.24 -3.24
CA ALA A 86 -4.32 -8.83 -4.23
C ALA A 86 -4.23 -9.79 -5.44
N PRO A 87 -5.32 -9.95 -6.21
CA PRO A 87 -5.27 -10.71 -7.44
C PRO A 87 -4.13 -10.25 -8.34
N TYR A 88 -3.55 -11.17 -9.09
CA TYR A 88 -2.34 -10.88 -9.87
C TYR A 88 -2.62 -9.99 -11.09
N ILE A 89 -3.78 -10.16 -11.74
CA ILE A 89 -4.09 -9.55 -13.04
C ILE A 89 -4.79 -8.20 -12.87
N GLY A 90 -4.21 -7.16 -13.46
CA GLY A 90 -4.85 -5.90 -13.85
C GLY A 90 -5.67 -5.13 -12.79
N VAL A 91 -5.50 -5.47 -11.51
CA VAL A 91 -6.37 -4.90 -10.48
C VAL A 91 -5.99 -3.48 -10.10
N LYS A 92 -7.00 -2.65 -9.87
CA LYS A 92 -6.83 -1.32 -9.30
C LYS A 92 -6.60 -1.44 -7.80
N GLN A 93 -5.66 -0.67 -7.26
CA GLN A 93 -5.33 -0.67 -5.84
C GLN A 93 -5.34 0.74 -5.27
N VAL A 94 -5.93 0.89 -4.10
CA VAL A 94 -5.87 2.14 -3.35
C VAL A 94 -4.57 2.18 -2.54
N ALA A 95 -3.70 3.13 -2.85
CA ALA A 95 -2.38 3.25 -2.22
C ALA A 95 -2.42 4.12 -0.94
N CYS A 96 -3.42 3.94 -0.10
CA CYS A 96 -3.55 4.60 1.19
C CYS A 96 -4.36 3.72 2.15
N THR A 97 -4.05 3.78 3.45
CA THR A 97 -4.76 3.07 4.53
C THR A 97 -5.00 3.96 5.74
N THR A 98 -5.08 5.27 5.57
CA THR A 98 -5.28 6.16 6.72
C THR A 98 -6.72 6.07 7.24
N HIS A 99 -6.87 5.97 8.56
CA HIS A 99 -8.15 6.03 9.26
C HIS A 99 -8.32 7.37 10.01
N LEU A 100 -7.47 8.35 9.73
CA LEU A 100 -7.58 9.66 10.37
C LEU A 100 -8.92 10.32 10.04
N TRP A 101 -9.56 10.83 11.06
CA TRP A 101 -10.82 11.55 10.97
C TRP A 101 -10.76 12.84 11.79
N PRO A 102 -11.31 13.96 11.34
CA PRO A 102 -11.96 14.15 10.03
C PRO A 102 -10.95 14.20 8.88
N PRO A 103 -11.42 14.12 7.60
CA PRO A 103 -10.54 14.06 6.41
C PRO A 103 -9.55 15.22 6.29
N GLU A 104 -9.88 16.41 6.80
CA GLU A 104 -9.03 17.60 6.77
C GLU A 104 -7.69 17.36 7.49
N LYS A 105 -7.71 16.65 8.62
CA LYS A 105 -6.50 16.28 9.36
C LYS A 105 -5.53 15.41 8.57
N ARG A 106 -6.01 14.73 7.53
CA ARG A 106 -5.15 13.90 6.68
C ARG A 106 -4.19 14.75 5.86
N MET A 107 -4.68 15.89 5.36
CA MET A 107 -3.88 16.80 4.55
C MET A 107 -2.79 17.49 5.39
N GLU A 108 -3.03 17.70 6.68
CA GLU A 108 -2.06 18.28 7.60
C GLU A 108 -0.86 17.35 7.83
N VAL A 109 -1.10 16.02 7.88
CA VAL A 109 -0.08 15.02 8.23
C VAL A 109 0.48 14.25 7.02
N CYS A 110 -0.17 14.33 5.86
CA CYS A 110 0.25 13.63 4.65
C CYS A 110 -0.27 14.34 3.40
N GLY A 111 0.62 15.07 2.74
CA GLY A 111 0.31 15.76 1.48
C GLY A 111 -0.09 14.83 0.33
N ALA A 112 0.22 13.53 0.42
CA ALA A 112 -0.05 12.53 -0.61
C ALA A 112 -1.25 11.61 -0.32
N GLY A 113 -1.81 11.65 0.89
CA GLY A 113 -2.83 10.70 1.35
C GLY A 113 -4.22 10.86 0.71
N CYS A 114 -5.08 9.89 0.95
CA CYS A 114 -6.49 9.91 0.54
C CYS A 114 -7.27 10.95 1.37
N ILE A 115 -8.03 11.80 0.72
CA ILE A 115 -8.88 12.84 1.35
C ILE A 115 -10.34 12.39 1.54
N ALA A 116 -10.65 11.14 1.24
CA ALA A 116 -11.99 10.56 1.37
C ALA A 116 -13.11 11.34 0.64
N CYS A 117 -12.83 11.92 -0.52
CA CYS A 117 -13.81 12.71 -1.29
C CYS A 117 -15.01 11.89 -1.79
N GLY A 118 -14.88 10.57 -1.90
CA GLY A 118 -15.96 9.69 -2.37
C GLY A 118 -16.06 9.53 -3.90
N ASP A 119 -15.35 10.32 -4.70
CA ASP A 119 -15.48 10.31 -6.16
C ASP A 119 -15.30 8.93 -6.78
N CYS A 120 -14.38 8.13 -6.24
CA CYS A 120 -14.15 6.76 -6.71
C CYS A 120 -15.35 5.83 -6.46
N ILE A 121 -16.15 6.09 -5.43
CA ILE A 121 -17.36 5.32 -5.11
C ILE A 121 -18.47 5.71 -6.07
N TYR A 122 -18.73 7.01 -6.20
CA TYR A 122 -19.81 7.52 -7.07
C TYR A 122 -19.63 7.14 -8.53
N ASN A 123 -18.37 7.02 -8.97
CA ASN A 123 -18.05 6.70 -10.37
C ASN A 123 -17.78 5.20 -10.60
N CYS A 124 -18.02 4.33 -9.62
CA CYS A 124 -17.86 2.90 -9.78
C CYS A 124 -19.11 2.24 -10.37
N PRO A 125 -19.11 1.80 -11.65
CA PRO A 125 -20.32 1.27 -12.28
C PRO A 125 -20.74 -0.11 -11.72
N SER A 126 -19.83 -0.82 -11.06
CA SER A 126 -20.10 -2.13 -10.45
C SER A 126 -20.26 -2.07 -8.93
N GLU A 127 -20.34 -0.86 -8.34
CA GLU A 127 -20.45 -0.65 -6.89
C GLU A 127 -19.43 -1.44 -6.06
N ALA A 128 -18.25 -1.65 -6.66
CA ALA A 128 -17.18 -2.44 -6.05
C ALA A 128 -16.35 -1.65 -5.03
N ILE A 129 -16.64 -0.37 -4.81
CA ILE A 129 -15.84 0.48 -3.91
C ILE A 129 -16.69 0.94 -2.74
N SER A 130 -16.21 0.67 -1.54
CA SER A 130 -16.78 1.16 -0.29
C SER A 130 -15.73 1.91 0.52
N ILE A 131 -16.16 2.73 1.49
CA ILE A 131 -15.26 3.30 2.50
C ILE A 131 -15.39 2.46 3.77
N ASP A 132 -14.29 1.84 4.16
CA ASP A 132 -14.13 1.18 5.44
C ASP A 132 -13.02 1.88 6.22
N GLY A 133 -13.31 2.27 7.46
CA GLY A 133 -12.35 2.95 8.33
C GLY A 133 -11.77 4.24 7.74
N GLY A 134 -12.41 4.85 6.74
CA GLY A 134 -12.05 6.15 6.22
C GLY A 134 -11.24 6.16 4.92
N THR A 135 -10.78 5.03 4.40
CA THR A 135 -10.17 4.93 3.06
C THR A 135 -10.99 4.00 2.17
N PRO A 136 -11.00 4.24 0.85
CA PRO A 136 -11.68 3.33 -0.06
C PRO A 136 -11.08 1.93 -0.03
N PHE A 137 -11.95 0.96 -0.06
CA PHE A 137 -11.65 -0.47 -0.25
C PHE A 137 -12.28 -0.92 -1.56
N ILE A 138 -11.57 -1.73 -2.34
CA ILE A 138 -12.07 -2.29 -3.58
C ILE A 138 -12.36 -3.78 -3.35
N ASP A 139 -13.62 -4.15 -3.53
CA ASP A 139 -14.07 -5.54 -3.57
C ASP A 139 -13.70 -6.15 -4.93
N TYR A 140 -12.71 -7.03 -4.94
CA TYR A 140 -12.23 -7.62 -6.18
C TYR A 140 -13.17 -8.68 -6.78
N GLU A 141 -14.16 -9.16 -6.05
CA GLU A 141 -15.19 -10.05 -6.57
C GLU A 141 -16.21 -9.27 -7.42
N LYS A 142 -16.49 -8.01 -7.04
CA LYS A 142 -17.39 -7.12 -7.78
C LYS A 142 -16.69 -6.29 -8.85
N CYS A 143 -15.38 -6.06 -8.70
CA CYS A 143 -14.64 -5.15 -9.56
C CYS A 143 -14.48 -5.70 -10.98
N VAL A 144 -15.10 -5.04 -11.95
CA VAL A 144 -14.98 -5.36 -13.39
C VAL A 144 -13.74 -4.74 -14.06
N ASN A 145 -12.85 -4.16 -13.27
CA ASN A 145 -11.57 -3.57 -13.70
C ASN A 145 -11.67 -2.48 -14.78
N CYS A 146 -12.79 -1.75 -14.86
CA CYS A 146 -13.03 -0.73 -15.90
C CYS A 146 -12.11 0.50 -15.81
N GLY A 147 -11.48 0.75 -14.66
CA GLY A 147 -10.53 1.85 -14.47
C GLY A 147 -11.16 3.21 -14.13
N ALA A 148 -12.48 3.38 -14.12
CA ALA A 148 -13.15 4.65 -13.86
C ALA A 148 -12.61 5.35 -12.58
N CYS A 149 -12.43 4.60 -11.50
CA CYS A 149 -11.91 5.11 -10.23
C CYS A 149 -10.47 5.68 -10.33
N THR A 150 -9.67 5.21 -11.27
CA THR A 150 -8.31 5.71 -11.50
C THR A 150 -8.34 7.12 -12.10
N TYR A 151 -9.26 7.36 -13.03
CA TYR A 151 -9.39 8.66 -13.70
C TYR A 151 -9.96 9.74 -12.79
N VAL A 152 -10.92 9.40 -11.93
CA VAL A 152 -11.57 10.39 -11.05
C VAL A 152 -10.79 10.71 -9.79
N CYS A 153 -9.80 9.92 -9.45
CA CYS A 153 -9.01 10.15 -8.23
C CYS A 153 -8.09 11.37 -8.40
N SER A 154 -8.49 12.52 -7.88
CA SER A 154 -7.73 13.78 -7.92
C SER A 154 -6.35 13.66 -7.23
N ARG A 155 -6.18 12.67 -6.33
CA ARG A 155 -4.92 12.40 -5.63
C ARG A 155 -4.05 11.36 -6.33
N GLY A 156 -4.51 10.74 -7.41
CA GLY A 156 -3.78 9.69 -8.14
C GLY A 156 -3.44 8.46 -7.29
N LEU A 157 -4.26 8.16 -6.29
CA LEU A 157 -4.00 7.09 -5.32
C LEU A 157 -4.52 5.72 -5.75
N ILE A 158 -5.41 5.69 -6.73
CA ILE A 158 -5.91 4.44 -7.29
C ILE A 158 -5.09 4.17 -8.54
N LYS A 159 -4.23 3.17 -8.43
CA LYS A 159 -3.28 2.83 -9.49
C LYS A 159 -3.60 1.47 -10.05
N GLU A 160 -3.47 1.35 -11.34
CA GLU A 160 -3.42 0.04 -11.98
C GLU A 160 -2.10 -0.62 -11.62
N ARG A 161 -2.16 -1.86 -11.20
CA ARG A 161 -0.97 -2.70 -11.17
C ARG A 161 -0.69 -3.14 -12.62
N VAL A 162 0.27 -2.49 -13.25
CA VAL A 162 0.84 -2.99 -14.50
C VAL A 162 1.59 -4.26 -14.15
N VAL A 163 1.11 -5.39 -14.65
CA VAL A 163 1.80 -6.66 -14.56
C VAL A 163 2.46 -6.87 -15.92
N PRO A 164 3.79 -6.97 -15.99
CA PRO A 164 4.43 -7.44 -17.22
C PRO A 164 3.84 -8.79 -17.62
N GLU A 165 3.81 -9.07 -18.90
CA GLU A 165 3.27 -10.33 -19.44
C GLU A 165 3.91 -11.51 -18.69
N TYR A 166 3.13 -12.11 -17.79
CA TYR A 166 3.65 -13.09 -16.86
C TYR A 166 3.72 -14.45 -17.51
N ASN A 167 4.90 -14.98 -17.64
CA ASN A 167 5.12 -16.33 -18.10
C ASN A 167 4.72 -17.33 -17.00
N TYR A 168 3.53 -17.90 -17.09
CA TYR A 168 3.02 -18.95 -16.20
C TYR A 168 4.02 -20.11 -16.01
N LEU A 169 4.81 -20.38 -17.04
CA LEU A 169 5.81 -21.46 -17.04
C LEU A 169 6.95 -21.20 -16.04
N GLN A 170 7.26 -19.95 -15.73
CA GLN A 170 8.29 -19.61 -14.71
C GLN A 170 7.80 -19.91 -13.28
N ARG A 171 6.49 -19.81 -13.04
CA ARG A 171 5.93 -20.08 -11.71
C ARG A 171 5.91 -21.56 -11.38
N GLU A 172 5.63 -22.40 -12.36
CA GLU A 172 5.65 -23.85 -12.21
C GLU A 172 7.08 -24.37 -11.98
N ALA A 173 8.07 -23.82 -12.67
CA ALA A 173 9.48 -24.13 -12.46
C ALA A 173 9.96 -23.75 -11.04
N MET A 174 9.54 -22.59 -10.52
CA MET A 174 9.90 -22.14 -9.16
C MET A 174 9.13 -22.85 -8.05
N ALA A 175 7.97 -23.45 -8.35
CA ALA A 175 7.19 -24.24 -7.41
C ALA A 175 7.70 -25.69 -7.29
N ALA A 176 8.39 -26.19 -8.31
CA ALA A 176 8.98 -27.52 -8.35
C ALA A 176 10.31 -27.66 -7.58
N ASP A 177 10.94 -26.53 -7.21
CA ASP A 177 12.20 -26.47 -6.44
C ASP A 177 12.00 -26.34 -4.91
N LYS A 178 10.86 -26.78 -4.38
CA LYS A 178 10.57 -26.78 -2.93
C LYS A 178 10.46 -28.17 -2.35
#